data_d3d00b9daa7924457b55d236862d7c4b
#
_entry.id   d3d00b9daa7924457b55d236862d7c4b
#
_cell.length_a   1.000
_cell.length_b   1.000
_cell.length_c   1.000
_cell.angle_alpha   90.00
_cell.angle_beta   90.00
_cell.angle_gamma   90.00
#
_symmetry.space_group_name_H-M   'P 1'
#
loop_
_entity.id
_entity.type
_entity.pdbx_description
1 polymer ?
#
loop_
_entity_poly.entity_id
_entity_poly.type
_entity_poly.pdbx_seq_one_letter_code
_entity_poly.pdbx_strand_id
1 'polypeptide(L)'
;MKILKLFIPVTMLIMVYSAAKAGSSDEGMLTKTHAINTYVDAVTLGKMDGLADVIDQSAKFTVMQGKHLNSYTKKQMIDFLSTVKNIEMDCTTNTAVFESNANITIVKVDMQFNGFMRSNYVTIANTGNGWKIINVYSILT
;
A
#
# COMPACT_ATOMS: atom_id res chain seq x y z
N MET A 1 50.52 60.90 -20.06
CA MET A 1 49.17 60.31 -20.12
C MET A 1 49.24 58.92 -19.51
N LYS A 2 48.74 58.80 -18.30
CA LYS A 2 48.69 57.49 -17.67
C LYS A 2 47.26 56.95 -17.78
N ILE A 3 47.11 55.89 -18.58
CA ILE A 3 45.85 55.21 -18.75
C ILE A 3 45.69 54.27 -17.54
N LEU A 4 44.77 54.67 -16.64
CA LEU A 4 44.40 53.86 -15.50
C LEU A 4 43.52 52.73 -15.99
N LYS A 5 44.07 51.51 -16.12
CA LYS A 5 43.30 50.29 -16.39
C LYS A 5 42.55 49.91 -15.13
N LEU A 6 41.25 50.18 -15.14
CA LEU A 6 40.32 49.77 -14.09
C LEU A 6 40.07 48.28 -14.28
N PHE A 7 40.72 47.44 -13.46
CA PHE A 7 40.39 46.02 -13.32
C PHE A 7 39.15 45.94 -12.47
N ILE A 8 38.03 45.61 -13.08
CA ILE A 8 36.82 45.21 -12.39
C ILE A 8 36.93 43.71 -12.16
N PRO A 9 37.07 43.20 -10.93
CA PRO A 9 36.93 41.78 -10.66
C PRO A 9 35.43 41.43 -10.83
N VAL A 10 35.16 40.69 -11.89
CA VAL A 10 33.87 40.02 -12.03
C VAL A 10 33.87 38.92 -10.96
N THR A 11 33.26 39.26 -9.83
CA THR A 11 32.86 38.25 -8.84
C THR A 11 31.74 37.43 -9.45
N MET A 12 32.14 36.31 -10.01
CA MET A 12 31.20 35.28 -10.47
C MET A 12 30.49 34.71 -9.24
N LEU A 13 29.31 35.24 -8.96
CA LEU A 13 28.42 34.71 -7.94
C LEU A 13 27.94 33.36 -8.42
N ILE A 14 28.66 32.30 -8.02
CA ILE A 14 28.21 30.92 -8.20
C ILE A 14 27.02 30.79 -7.25
N MET A 15 25.83 31.00 -7.79
CA MET A 15 24.61 30.52 -7.13
C MET A 15 24.68 28.99 -7.14
N VAL A 16 25.16 28.44 -6.04
CA VAL A 16 24.94 27.04 -5.73
C VAL A 16 23.44 26.90 -5.52
N TYR A 17 22.74 26.58 -6.59
CA TYR A 17 21.42 25.98 -6.42
C TYR A 17 21.69 24.65 -5.70
N SER A 18 21.65 24.69 -4.38
CA SER A 18 21.30 23.50 -3.62
C SER A 18 19.88 23.17 -4.07
N ALA A 19 19.78 22.30 -5.09
CA ALA A 19 18.58 21.53 -5.24
C ALA A 19 18.40 20.83 -3.89
N ALA A 20 17.59 21.43 -3.02
CA ALA A 20 17.01 20.70 -1.94
C ALA A 20 16.26 19.57 -2.67
N LYS A 21 16.90 18.40 -2.76
CA LYS A 21 16.14 17.17 -2.88
C LYS A 21 15.14 17.33 -1.76
N ALA A 22 13.88 17.56 -2.09
CA ALA A 22 12.80 17.25 -1.21
C ALA A 22 13.05 15.78 -0.91
N GLY A 23 13.79 15.51 0.16
CA GLY A 23 14.11 14.20 0.60
C GLY A 23 12.76 13.54 0.71
N SER A 24 12.54 12.50 -0.05
CA SER A 24 11.43 11.64 0.17
C SER A 24 11.55 11.17 1.61
N SER A 25 10.87 11.87 2.51
CA SER A 25 10.64 11.39 3.87
C SER A 25 9.89 10.05 3.88
N ASP A 26 9.65 9.49 2.71
CA ASP A 26 8.97 8.23 2.43
C ASP A 26 9.93 7.05 2.22
N GLU A 27 11.24 7.24 2.26
CA GLU A 27 12.19 6.11 2.29
C GLU A 27 12.05 5.38 3.63
N GLY A 28 11.13 4.43 3.69
CA GLY A 28 10.80 3.62 4.86
C GLY A 28 9.35 3.66 5.27
N MET A 29 8.54 4.59 4.75
CA MET A 29 7.11 4.60 4.99
C MET A 29 6.36 3.78 3.94
N LEU A 30 5.45 2.93 4.39
CA LEU A 30 4.62 2.12 3.51
C LEU A 30 3.62 3.01 2.76
N THR A 31 3.61 2.93 1.44
CA THR A 31 2.64 3.64 0.60
C THR A 31 1.34 2.85 0.48
N LYS A 32 0.22 3.54 0.11
CA LYS A 32 -1.06 2.84 -0.13
C LYS A 32 -0.95 1.83 -1.28
N THR A 33 -0.22 2.16 -2.33
CA THR A 33 0.00 1.25 -3.47
C THR A 33 0.79 0.01 -3.04
N HIS A 34 1.83 0.18 -2.23
CA HIS A 34 2.58 -0.95 -1.70
C HIS A 34 1.69 -1.83 -0.81
N ALA A 35 0.92 -1.24 0.10
CA ALA A 35 0.04 -1.98 0.99
C ALA A 35 -0.99 -2.83 0.22
N ILE A 36 -1.66 -2.25 -0.78
CA ILE A 36 -2.67 -2.99 -1.55
C ILE A 36 -2.04 -4.07 -2.43
N ASN A 37 -0.92 -3.79 -3.09
CA ASN A 37 -0.25 -4.77 -3.93
C ASN A 37 0.27 -5.96 -3.12
N THR A 38 0.87 -5.69 -1.95
CA THR A 38 1.32 -6.75 -1.04
C THR A 38 0.16 -7.63 -0.58
N TYR A 39 -0.98 -7.03 -0.27
CA TYR A 39 -2.19 -7.78 0.08
C TYR A 39 -2.70 -8.64 -1.09
N VAL A 40 -2.84 -8.05 -2.27
CA VAL A 40 -3.31 -8.77 -3.48
C VAL A 40 -2.39 -9.93 -3.80
N ASP A 41 -1.08 -9.72 -3.79
CA ASP A 41 -0.09 -10.78 -4.04
C ASP A 41 -0.18 -11.91 -3.00
N ALA A 42 -0.43 -11.58 -1.74
CA ALA A 42 -0.59 -12.58 -0.69
C ALA A 42 -1.85 -13.44 -0.90
N VAL A 43 -2.99 -12.82 -1.21
CA VAL A 43 -4.26 -13.57 -1.34
C VAL A 43 -4.44 -14.26 -2.68
N THR A 44 -3.70 -13.86 -3.72
CA THR A 44 -3.80 -14.43 -5.07
C THR A 44 -2.64 -15.36 -5.42
N LEU A 45 -1.42 -15.02 -5.01
CA LEU A 45 -0.19 -15.73 -5.37
C LEU A 45 0.47 -16.43 -4.18
N GLY A 46 -0.07 -16.26 -2.98
CA GLY A 46 0.52 -16.83 -1.76
C GLY A 46 1.85 -16.20 -1.37
N LYS A 47 2.16 -14.99 -1.84
CA LYS A 47 3.39 -14.26 -1.49
C LYS A 47 3.22 -13.60 -0.13
N MET A 48 3.90 -14.13 0.88
CA MET A 48 3.77 -13.68 2.26
C MET A 48 4.75 -12.57 2.65
N ASP A 49 5.76 -12.30 1.82
CA ASP A 49 6.81 -11.32 2.14
C ASP A 49 6.24 -9.92 2.31
N GLY A 50 6.49 -9.30 3.46
CA GLY A 50 6.03 -7.96 3.80
C GLY A 50 4.55 -7.86 4.17
N LEU A 51 3.77 -8.93 4.11
CA LEU A 51 2.33 -8.88 4.43
C LEU A 51 2.07 -8.42 5.86
N ALA A 52 2.82 -8.94 6.83
CA ALA A 52 2.66 -8.56 8.24
C ALA A 52 2.92 -7.07 8.47
N ASP A 53 3.82 -6.47 7.70
CA ASP A 53 4.20 -5.07 7.85
C ASP A 53 3.13 -4.11 7.30
N VAL A 54 2.37 -4.53 6.29
CA VAL A 54 1.32 -3.71 5.68
C VAL A 54 -0.04 -3.84 6.36
N ILE A 55 -0.17 -4.73 7.35
CA ILE A 55 -1.39 -4.92 8.13
C ILE A 55 -1.21 -4.30 9.52
N ASP A 56 -2.11 -3.40 9.90
CA ASP A 56 -2.13 -2.84 11.24
C ASP A 56 -2.41 -3.92 12.29
N GLN A 57 -1.84 -3.76 13.49
CA GLN A 57 -2.00 -4.73 14.57
C GLN A 57 -3.47 -4.89 15.00
N SER A 58 -4.26 -3.83 14.88
CA SER A 58 -5.68 -3.81 15.22
C SER A 58 -6.60 -4.23 14.06
N ALA A 59 -6.04 -4.60 12.91
CA ALA A 59 -6.80 -4.91 11.72
C ALA A 59 -7.80 -6.05 11.94
N LYS A 60 -8.97 -5.90 11.33
CA LYS A 60 -10.06 -6.87 11.38
C LYS A 60 -10.36 -7.39 9.99
N PHE A 61 -10.52 -8.69 9.88
CA PHE A 61 -10.89 -9.37 8.65
C PHE A 61 -12.23 -10.05 8.87
N THR A 62 -13.23 -9.61 8.13
CA THR A 62 -14.59 -10.15 8.24
C THR A 62 -14.99 -10.82 6.93
N VAL A 63 -15.43 -12.06 7.01
CA VAL A 63 -15.93 -12.82 5.86
C VAL A 63 -17.42 -13.04 6.00
N MET A 64 -18.17 -12.63 5.00
CA MET A 64 -19.59 -12.91 4.89
C MET A 64 -19.82 -14.04 3.91
N GLN A 65 -20.42 -15.11 4.41
CA GLN A 65 -20.86 -16.25 3.63
C GLN A 65 -22.36 -16.48 3.88
N GLY A 66 -23.17 -16.12 2.90
CA GLY A 66 -24.61 -16.06 3.09
C GLY A 66 -24.98 -15.02 4.14
N LYS A 67 -25.63 -15.45 5.24
CA LYS A 67 -26.00 -14.59 6.37
C LYS A 67 -25.04 -14.71 7.56
N HIS A 68 -23.97 -15.48 7.43
CA HIS A 68 -23.00 -15.69 8.49
C HIS A 68 -21.79 -14.75 8.33
N LEU A 69 -21.43 -14.09 9.44
CA LEU A 69 -20.26 -13.21 9.54
C LEU A 69 -19.23 -13.88 10.45
N ASN A 70 -18.05 -14.09 9.92
CA ASN A 70 -16.90 -14.57 10.69
C ASN A 70 -15.81 -13.50 10.68
N SER A 71 -15.31 -13.14 11.86
CA SER A 71 -14.27 -12.14 12.00
C SER A 71 -12.97 -12.76 12.52
N TYR A 72 -11.86 -12.32 11.96
CA TYR A 72 -10.52 -12.81 12.27
C TYR A 72 -9.59 -11.66 12.60
N THR A 73 -8.64 -11.92 13.48
CA THR A 73 -7.55 -10.98 13.80
C THR A 73 -6.44 -11.03 12.73
N LYS A 74 -5.54 -10.07 12.76
CA LYS A 74 -4.31 -10.09 11.94
C LYS A 74 -3.57 -11.43 12.07
N LYS A 75 -3.34 -11.88 13.30
CA LYS A 75 -2.63 -13.14 13.54
C LYS A 75 -3.33 -14.33 12.90
N GLN A 76 -4.63 -14.45 13.11
CA GLN A 76 -5.42 -15.56 12.54
C GLN A 76 -5.40 -15.53 11.00
N MET A 77 -5.47 -14.36 10.40
CA MET A 77 -5.41 -14.21 8.94
C MET A 77 -4.02 -14.58 8.40
N ILE A 78 -2.95 -14.13 9.03
CA ILE A 78 -1.58 -14.46 8.61
C ILE A 78 -1.33 -15.97 8.79
N ASP A 79 -1.76 -16.57 9.90
CA ASP A 79 -1.62 -18.01 10.13
C ASP A 79 -2.36 -18.82 9.04
N PHE A 80 -3.57 -18.39 8.68
CA PHE A 80 -4.35 -19.01 7.61
C PHE A 80 -3.64 -18.88 6.24
N LEU A 81 -3.23 -17.68 5.85
CA LEU A 81 -2.56 -17.46 4.57
C LEU A 81 -1.22 -18.18 4.48
N SER A 82 -0.54 -18.39 5.60
CA SER A 82 0.71 -19.15 5.66
C SER A 82 0.50 -20.61 5.29
N THR A 83 -0.69 -21.17 5.51
CA THR A 83 -1.01 -22.57 5.11
C THR A 83 -1.11 -22.73 3.58
N VAL A 84 -1.34 -21.63 2.85
CA VAL A 84 -1.42 -21.60 1.37
C VAL A 84 -0.27 -20.81 0.76
N LYS A 85 0.82 -20.63 1.50
CA LYS A 85 2.02 -19.94 1.02
C LYS A 85 2.53 -20.54 -0.28
N ASN A 86 2.87 -19.66 -1.24
CA ASN A 86 3.35 -20.01 -2.58
C ASN A 86 2.34 -20.81 -3.45
N ILE A 87 1.07 -20.84 -3.06
CA ILE A 87 0.00 -21.41 -3.87
C ILE A 87 -0.68 -20.28 -4.62
N GLU A 88 -0.62 -20.32 -5.95
CA GLU A 88 -1.37 -19.40 -6.81
C GLU A 88 -2.84 -19.82 -6.87
N MET A 89 -3.74 -18.87 -6.64
CA MET A 89 -5.18 -19.08 -6.76
C MET A 89 -5.60 -19.04 -8.22
N ASP A 90 -6.42 -20.00 -8.64
CA ASP A 90 -7.02 -20.04 -9.97
C ASP A 90 -8.20 -19.06 -10.05
N CYS A 91 -7.87 -17.78 -10.19
CA CYS A 91 -8.85 -16.70 -10.28
C CYS A 91 -8.36 -15.56 -11.17
N THR A 92 -9.30 -14.78 -11.68
CA THR A 92 -9.05 -13.50 -12.33
C THR A 92 -9.28 -12.38 -11.31
N THR A 93 -8.31 -11.47 -11.17
CA THR A 93 -8.34 -10.41 -10.18
C THR A 93 -8.57 -9.05 -10.85
N ASN A 94 -9.46 -8.25 -10.27
CA ASN A 94 -9.69 -6.87 -10.66
C ASN A 94 -9.73 -5.98 -9.40
N THR A 95 -9.13 -4.79 -9.49
CA THR A 95 -9.11 -3.82 -8.37
C THR A 95 -9.75 -2.50 -8.80
N ALA A 96 -10.55 -1.92 -7.89
CA ALA A 96 -11.18 -0.61 -8.09
C ALA A 96 -11.09 0.21 -6.80
N VAL A 97 -10.71 1.48 -6.92
CA VAL A 97 -10.68 2.41 -5.79
C VAL A 97 -12.05 3.06 -5.65
N PHE A 98 -12.70 2.90 -4.49
CA PHE A 98 -13.99 3.52 -4.19
C PHE A 98 -13.87 4.85 -3.47
N GLU A 99 -12.86 5.01 -2.61
CA GLU A 99 -12.59 6.22 -1.86
C GLU A 99 -11.09 6.38 -1.72
N SER A 100 -10.60 7.60 -1.86
CA SER A 100 -9.18 7.90 -1.61
C SER A 100 -9.01 9.35 -1.21
N ASN A 101 -8.43 9.57 -0.04
CA ASN A 101 -8.05 10.88 0.47
C ASN A 101 -6.72 10.79 1.25
N ALA A 102 -6.34 11.85 1.95
CA ALA A 102 -5.07 11.90 2.68
C ALA A 102 -4.98 10.92 3.87
N ASN A 103 -6.11 10.44 4.39
CA ASN A 103 -6.18 9.66 5.62
C ASN A 103 -6.60 8.21 5.39
N ILE A 104 -7.44 7.97 4.38
CA ILE A 104 -8.04 6.67 4.15
C ILE A 104 -8.19 6.38 2.64
N THR A 105 -8.06 5.12 2.30
CA THR A 105 -8.36 4.61 0.96
C THR A 105 -9.13 3.30 1.09
N ILE A 106 -10.20 3.15 0.31
CA ILE A 106 -10.98 1.92 0.22
C ILE A 106 -10.83 1.36 -1.19
N VAL A 107 -10.33 0.14 -1.29
CA VAL A 107 -10.10 -0.57 -2.54
C VAL A 107 -10.94 -1.84 -2.55
N LYS A 108 -11.70 -2.05 -3.60
CA LYS A 108 -12.35 -3.32 -3.88
C LYS A 108 -11.43 -4.22 -4.68
N VAL A 109 -11.21 -5.43 -4.22
CA VAL A 109 -10.45 -6.47 -4.93
C VAL A 109 -11.41 -7.61 -5.22
N ASP A 110 -11.79 -7.75 -6.47
CA ASP A 110 -12.62 -8.86 -6.94
C ASP A 110 -11.74 -10.01 -7.41
N MET A 111 -12.01 -11.19 -6.90
CA MET A 111 -11.35 -12.44 -7.30
C MET A 111 -12.44 -13.35 -7.90
N GLN A 112 -12.42 -13.51 -9.22
CA GLN A 112 -13.38 -14.36 -9.93
C GLN A 112 -12.81 -15.76 -10.06
N PHE A 113 -13.44 -16.69 -9.36
CA PHE A 113 -13.19 -18.13 -9.46
C PHE A 113 -14.19 -18.80 -10.40
N ASN A 114 -13.97 -20.06 -10.68
CA ASN A 114 -14.97 -20.87 -11.40
C ASN A 114 -16.18 -21.12 -10.49
N GLY A 115 -17.31 -20.53 -10.84
CA GLY A 115 -18.60 -20.70 -10.16
C GLY A 115 -18.88 -19.77 -8.98
N PHE A 116 -17.95 -18.93 -8.55
CA PHE A 116 -18.18 -17.92 -7.53
C PHE A 116 -17.21 -16.74 -7.63
N MET A 117 -17.55 -15.64 -7.00
CA MET A 117 -16.69 -14.46 -6.84
C MET A 117 -16.48 -14.14 -5.37
N ARG A 118 -15.26 -13.76 -5.03
CA ARG A 118 -14.92 -13.17 -3.75
C ARG A 118 -14.57 -11.70 -3.94
N SER A 119 -15.35 -10.82 -3.32
CA SER A 119 -15.11 -9.39 -3.30
C SER A 119 -14.54 -8.98 -1.95
N ASN A 120 -13.34 -8.42 -1.94
CA ASN A 120 -12.69 -7.93 -0.73
C ASN A 120 -12.70 -6.41 -0.74
N TYR A 121 -13.32 -5.80 0.26
CA TYR A 121 -13.29 -4.36 0.50
C TYR A 121 -12.18 -4.08 1.50
N VAL A 122 -11.07 -3.56 1.01
CA VAL A 122 -9.84 -3.33 1.77
C VAL A 122 -9.79 -1.86 2.16
N THR A 123 -9.80 -1.59 3.45
CA THR A 123 -9.63 -0.24 4.00
C THR A 123 -8.19 -0.06 4.45
N ILE A 124 -7.53 0.94 3.91
CA ILE A 124 -6.13 1.28 4.18
C ILE A 124 -6.12 2.68 4.78
N ALA A 125 -5.43 2.87 5.89
CA ALA A 125 -5.30 4.16 6.56
C ALA A 125 -3.85 4.59 6.72
N ASN A 126 -3.64 5.90 6.72
CA ASN A 126 -2.35 6.49 7.09
C ASN A 126 -2.24 6.50 8.61
N THR A 127 -1.38 5.64 9.15
CA THR A 127 -1.25 5.39 10.59
C THR A 127 -0.16 6.23 11.26
N GLY A 128 0.54 7.08 10.51
CA GLY A 128 1.76 7.76 10.98
C GLY A 128 3.03 6.93 10.80
N ASN A 129 2.90 5.59 10.72
CA ASN A 129 3.98 4.65 10.36
C ASN A 129 3.83 4.13 8.93
N GLY A 130 3.20 4.91 8.06
CA GLY A 130 2.85 4.55 6.71
C GLY A 130 1.40 4.08 6.57
N TRP A 131 1.05 3.73 5.35
CA TRP A 131 -0.27 3.24 5.00
C TRP A 131 -0.40 1.76 5.36
N LYS A 132 -1.38 1.43 6.17
CA LYS A 132 -1.62 0.06 6.63
C LYS A 132 -3.08 -0.34 6.44
N ILE A 133 -3.29 -1.61 6.17
CA ILE A 133 -4.62 -2.22 6.13
C ILE A 133 -5.17 -2.27 7.55
N ILE A 134 -6.33 -1.68 7.75
CA ILE A 134 -7.03 -1.63 9.05
C ILE A 134 -8.29 -2.47 9.07
N ASN A 135 -8.85 -2.78 7.91
CA ASN A 135 -10.05 -3.60 7.81
C ASN A 135 -10.16 -4.23 6.42
N VAL A 136 -10.60 -5.48 6.38
CA VAL A 136 -10.99 -6.15 5.15
C VAL A 136 -12.35 -6.80 5.37
N TYR A 137 -13.27 -6.52 4.46
CA TYR A 137 -14.58 -7.14 4.44
C TYR A 137 -14.72 -7.97 3.17
N SER A 138 -14.86 -9.27 3.30
CA SER A 138 -14.96 -10.20 2.17
C SER A 138 -16.35 -10.75 2.02
N ILE A 139 -16.88 -10.70 0.81
CA ILE A 139 -18.20 -11.23 0.45
C ILE A 139 -18.00 -12.30 -0.62
N LEU A 140 -18.63 -13.46 -0.39
CA LEU A 140 -18.68 -14.53 -1.39
C LEU A 140 -20.07 -14.54 -2.04
N THR A 141 -20.09 -14.49 -3.37
CA THR A 141 -21.32 -14.48 -4.21
C THR A 141 -21.25 -15.53 -5.31
#